data_bd918ea02d77852e5cc184608a5ff52b
#
_entry.id   bd918ea02d77852e5cc184608a5ff52b
#
_cell.length_a   1.000
_cell.length_b   1.000
_cell.length_c   1.000
_cell.angle_alpha   90.00
_cell.angle_beta   90.00
_cell.angle_gamma   90.00
#
_symmetry.space_group_name_H-M   'P 1'
#
loop_
_entity.id
_entity.type
_entity.pdbx_description
1 polymer ?
#
loop_
_entity_poly.entity_id
_entity_poly.type
_entity_poly.pdbx_seq_one_letter_code
_entity_poly.pdbx_strand_id
1 'polypeptide(L)'
;MTDKNMTIWSQVEKTDTRFTKKAEVNGQKITSLSGTAMIMKATEIFGPAGIGFGWKVLEERFDKGMEIFIGEAEKRSSLGFTMNHTVRILFWFMLDGQRGEIESYGCTNAVYKSKYGMSTDGEAPKKSLTDAIKKALSALGFSADVFLGMHDDSNYLEQLNEELAIERAEDKEAEIEKQKAERLEFLKSTIETMNSAASMNELXXXXXXX
;
A
#
# COMPACT_ATOMS: atom_id res chain seq x y z
N MET A 1 7.49 -3.02 -28.05
CA MET A 1 7.95 -4.18 -27.24
C MET A 1 8.17 -3.75 -25.80
N THR A 2 7.49 -4.40 -24.86
CA THR A 2 7.64 -4.06 -23.42
C THR A 2 8.97 -4.61 -22.91
N ASP A 3 9.78 -3.76 -22.31
CA ASP A 3 11.03 -4.19 -21.70
C ASP A 3 10.70 -5.11 -20.53
N LYS A 4 11.22 -6.33 -20.57
CA LYS A 4 11.00 -7.34 -19.53
C LYS A 4 11.40 -6.81 -18.15
N ASN A 5 12.46 -6.02 -18.10
CA ASN A 5 12.95 -5.45 -16.83
C ASN A 5 11.98 -4.42 -16.23
N MET A 6 11.12 -3.84 -17.05
CA MET A 6 10.17 -2.81 -16.63
C MET A 6 8.78 -3.39 -16.32
N THR A 7 8.61 -4.70 -16.31
CA THR A 7 7.30 -5.33 -16.16
C THR A 7 6.64 -4.96 -14.83
N ILE A 8 7.37 -5.03 -13.71
CA ILE A 8 6.83 -4.63 -12.42
C ILE A 8 6.61 -3.12 -12.40
N TRP A 9 7.64 -2.37 -12.75
CA TRP A 9 7.63 -0.91 -12.70
C TRP A 9 6.39 -0.34 -13.39
N SER A 10 6.11 -0.80 -14.60
CA SER A 10 5.00 -0.27 -15.40
C SER A 10 3.64 -0.57 -14.79
N GLN A 11 3.52 -1.60 -13.95
CA GLN A 11 2.28 -1.96 -13.29
C GLN A 11 2.05 -1.17 -12.00
N VAL A 12 3.11 -0.64 -11.39
CA VAL A 12 3.02 -0.08 -10.03
C VAL A 12 3.41 1.40 -9.94
N GLU A 13 3.79 2.01 -11.06
CA GLU A 13 4.34 3.36 -11.02
C GLU A 13 3.29 4.46 -10.81
N LYS A 14 2.03 4.20 -11.11
CA LYS A 14 0.97 5.20 -10.98
C LYS A 14 0.30 5.07 -9.60
N THR A 15 0.08 6.20 -8.95
CA THR A 15 -0.50 6.24 -7.61
C THR A 15 -1.88 6.87 -7.65
N ASP A 16 -2.86 6.15 -7.10
CA ASP A 16 -4.23 6.65 -6.94
C ASP A 16 -4.21 7.84 -5.98
N THR A 17 -4.72 8.99 -6.43
CA THR A 17 -4.71 10.21 -5.63
C THR A 17 -5.54 10.10 -4.36
N ARG A 18 -6.45 9.13 -4.28
CA ARG A 18 -7.20 8.87 -3.04
C ARG A 18 -6.28 8.49 -1.89
N PHE A 19 -5.08 7.97 -2.19
CA PHE A 19 -4.14 7.47 -1.17
C PHE A 19 -2.96 8.41 -0.96
N THR A 20 -3.06 9.64 -1.47
CA THR A 20 -2.03 10.67 -1.28
C THR A 20 -2.62 11.86 -0.54
N LYS A 21 -1.73 12.59 0.13
CA LYS A 21 -2.09 13.85 0.79
C LYS A 21 -1.04 14.87 0.48
N LYS A 22 -1.47 16.12 0.27
CA LYS A 22 -0.54 17.24 0.17
C LYS A 22 -0.20 17.66 1.60
N ALA A 23 1.09 17.85 1.86
CA ALA A 23 1.58 18.25 3.17
C ALA A 23 2.63 19.33 3.02
N GLU A 24 2.84 20.11 4.06
CA GLU A 24 3.89 21.11 4.08
C GLU A 24 4.89 20.73 5.16
N VAL A 25 6.14 20.53 4.77
CA VAL A 25 7.22 20.15 5.66
C VAL A 25 8.36 21.13 5.45
N ASN A 26 8.73 21.85 6.50
CA ASN A 26 9.81 22.85 6.46
C ASN A 26 9.62 23.85 5.33
N GLY A 27 8.38 24.29 5.12
CA GLY A 27 8.06 25.28 4.10
C GLY A 27 7.93 24.73 2.68
N GLN A 28 8.16 23.43 2.50
CA GLN A 28 8.03 22.78 1.19
C GLN A 28 6.75 21.99 1.13
N LYS A 29 6.07 22.10 0.00
CA LYS A 29 4.88 21.29 -0.25
C LYS A 29 5.33 19.94 -0.83
N ILE A 30 4.89 18.88 -0.18
CA ILE A 30 5.21 17.52 -0.61
C ILE A 30 3.94 16.69 -0.73
N THR A 31 4.02 15.62 -1.51
CA THR A 31 2.95 14.64 -1.60
C THR A 31 3.31 13.46 -0.71
N SER A 32 2.45 13.19 0.27
CA SER A 32 2.62 12.11 1.24
C SER A 32 1.86 10.87 0.74
N LEU A 33 2.45 9.71 0.95
CA LEU A 33 1.90 8.41 0.52
C LEU A 33 1.42 7.59 1.70
N SER A 34 0.30 6.90 1.51
CA SER A 34 -0.17 5.92 2.49
C SER A 34 0.69 4.66 2.38
N GLY A 35 1.33 4.27 3.49
CA GLY A 35 2.08 3.01 3.52
C GLY A 35 1.18 1.80 3.34
N THR A 36 -0.02 1.85 3.92
CA THR A 36 -1.00 0.76 3.77
C THR A 36 -1.42 0.60 2.31
N ALA A 37 -1.60 1.71 1.60
CA ALA A 37 -1.96 1.63 0.18
C ALA A 37 -0.84 1.02 -0.66
N MET A 38 0.42 1.34 -0.34
CA MET A 38 1.56 0.72 -1.02
C MET A 38 1.63 -0.78 -0.73
N ILE A 39 1.36 -1.19 0.50
CA ILE A 39 1.32 -2.60 0.87
C ILE A 39 0.17 -3.32 0.16
N MET A 40 -0.98 -2.64 0.03
CA MET A 40 -2.10 -3.21 -0.72
C MET A 40 -1.71 -3.46 -2.17
N LYS A 41 -1.03 -2.51 -2.80
CA LYS A 41 -0.55 -2.69 -4.17
C LYS A 41 0.46 -3.83 -4.27
N ALA A 42 1.37 -3.93 -3.29
CA ALA A 42 2.34 -5.03 -3.24
C ALA A 42 1.62 -6.38 -3.11
N THR A 43 0.52 -6.41 -2.35
CA THR A 43 -0.29 -7.62 -2.21
C THR A 43 -0.88 -8.06 -3.55
N GLU A 44 -1.34 -7.09 -4.36
CA GLU A 44 -1.85 -7.39 -5.69
C GLU A 44 -0.77 -8.02 -6.58
N ILE A 45 0.46 -7.53 -6.46
CA ILE A 45 1.54 -7.95 -7.36
C ILE A 45 2.20 -9.24 -6.89
N PHE A 46 2.46 -9.37 -5.60
CA PHE A 46 3.27 -10.47 -5.05
C PHE A 46 2.47 -11.51 -4.27
N GLY A 47 1.27 -11.19 -3.83
CA GLY A 47 0.50 -12.03 -2.92
C GLY A 47 0.58 -11.49 -1.49
N PRO A 48 -0.05 -12.17 -0.53
CA PRO A 48 -0.16 -11.64 0.84
C PRO A 48 1.20 -11.43 1.51
N ALA A 49 1.28 -10.40 2.34
CA ALA A 49 2.48 -10.14 3.14
C ALA A 49 2.79 -11.36 4.01
N GLY A 50 4.07 -11.72 4.05
CA GLY A 50 4.53 -12.90 4.75
C GLY A 50 4.59 -14.15 3.89
N ILE A 51 3.95 -14.12 2.71
CA ILE A 51 3.95 -15.24 1.78
C ILE A 51 4.58 -14.83 0.44
N GLY A 52 4.06 -13.76 -0.18
CA GLY A 52 4.57 -13.29 -1.47
C GLY A 52 5.61 -12.19 -1.35
N PHE A 53 5.65 -11.53 -0.23
CA PHE A 53 6.66 -10.52 0.11
C PHE A 53 6.65 -10.33 1.62
N GLY A 54 7.66 -9.67 2.14
CA GLY A 54 7.71 -9.37 3.55
C GLY A 54 9.01 -8.65 3.90
N TRP A 55 9.28 -8.55 5.20
CA TRP A 55 10.46 -7.82 5.67
C TRP A 55 10.97 -8.42 6.96
N LYS A 56 12.25 -8.16 7.22
CA LYS A 56 12.92 -8.58 8.45
C LYS A 56 13.74 -7.39 8.93
N VAL A 57 13.61 -7.06 10.21
CA VAL A 57 14.41 -5.99 10.79
C VAL A 57 15.84 -6.51 11.03
N LEU A 58 16.81 -5.87 10.41
CA LEU A 58 18.21 -6.25 10.54
C LEU A 58 18.91 -5.43 11.61
N GLU A 59 18.50 -4.17 11.79
CA GLU A 59 19.14 -3.26 12.73
C GLU A 59 18.11 -2.24 13.18
N GLU A 60 18.14 -1.92 14.45
CA GLU A 60 17.29 -0.88 15.02
C GLU A 60 18.10 -0.16 16.08
N ARG A 61 18.08 1.17 16.02
CA ARG A 61 18.84 1.95 16.98
C ARG A 61 18.22 3.33 17.20
N PHE A 62 18.54 3.90 18.34
CA PHE A 62 18.25 5.30 18.64
C PHE A 62 19.59 6.03 18.70
N ASP A 63 19.74 7.06 17.88
CA ASP A 63 20.96 7.83 17.78
C ASP A 63 20.77 9.19 18.40
N LYS A 64 21.67 9.55 19.32
CA LYS A 64 21.67 10.86 19.94
C LYS A 64 22.09 11.91 18.91
N GLY A 65 21.33 13.00 18.87
CA GLY A 65 21.59 14.09 17.96
C GLY A 65 22.16 15.32 18.65
N MET A 66 21.60 16.50 18.35
CA MET A 66 22.06 17.78 18.87
C MET A 66 21.56 18.03 20.28
N GLU A 67 22.40 18.70 21.06
CA GLU A 67 21.95 19.26 22.34
C GLU A 67 21.14 20.52 22.05
N ILE A 68 20.01 20.64 22.73
CA ILE A 68 19.08 21.76 22.54
C ILE A 68 19.14 22.63 23.78
N PHE A 69 19.25 23.94 23.58
CA PHE A 69 19.37 24.93 24.64
C PHE A 69 18.21 25.92 24.61
N ILE A 70 17.87 26.44 25.76
CA ILE A 70 16.88 27.51 25.91
C ILE A 70 17.53 28.66 26.64
N GLY A 71 17.16 29.91 26.32
CA GLY A 71 17.70 31.11 26.93
C GLY A 71 18.89 31.66 26.15
N GLU A 72 19.40 32.76 26.62
CA GLU A 72 20.51 33.47 25.96
C GLU A 72 21.69 33.64 26.88
N ALA A 73 22.87 33.60 26.28
CA ALA A 73 24.15 33.90 26.96
C ALA A 73 24.28 33.07 28.24
N GLU A 74 24.54 33.76 29.37
CA GLU A 74 24.79 33.09 30.65
C GLU A 74 23.57 32.43 31.25
N LYS A 75 22.37 32.78 30.75
CA LYS A 75 21.11 32.19 31.22
C LYS A 75 20.69 30.98 30.39
N ARG A 76 21.53 30.57 29.46
CA ARG A 76 21.30 29.43 28.61
C ARG A 76 21.35 28.15 29.43
N SER A 77 20.36 27.31 29.23
CA SER A 77 20.32 25.99 29.90
C SER A 77 19.94 24.91 28.89
N SER A 78 20.41 23.69 29.15
CA SER A 78 20.18 22.57 28.28
C SER A 78 18.81 21.99 28.50
N LEU A 79 18.13 21.68 27.40
CA LEU A 79 16.86 20.92 27.43
C LEU A 79 17.13 19.44 27.17
N GLY A 80 18.37 19.07 26.86
CA GLY A 80 18.71 17.69 26.52
C GLY A 80 19.05 17.57 25.05
N PHE A 81 18.98 16.33 24.54
CA PHE A 81 19.41 16.01 23.18
C PHE A 81 18.27 15.52 22.36
N THR A 82 18.32 15.80 21.06
CA THR A 82 17.42 15.16 20.11
C THR A 82 17.83 13.70 19.95
N MET A 83 16.88 12.87 19.49
CA MET A 83 17.12 11.46 19.22
C MET A 83 16.47 11.10 17.92
N ASN A 84 17.17 10.37 17.08
CA ASN A 84 16.62 9.84 15.84
C ASN A 84 16.50 8.32 15.95
N HIS A 85 15.38 7.79 15.49
CA HIS A 85 15.18 6.35 15.41
C HIS A 85 15.50 5.92 14.00
N THR A 86 16.30 4.88 13.87
CA THR A 86 16.66 4.31 12.56
C THR A 86 16.41 2.81 12.57
N VAL A 87 15.82 2.32 11.51
CA VAL A 87 15.64 0.89 11.29
C VAL A 87 16.17 0.55 9.90
N ARG A 88 16.88 -0.57 9.81
CA ARG A 88 17.32 -1.14 8.54
C ARG A 88 16.61 -2.47 8.37
N ILE A 89 15.97 -2.68 7.22
CA ILE A 89 15.23 -3.90 6.96
C ILE A 89 15.77 -4.60 5.74
N LEU A 90 15.54 -5.91 5.69
CA LEU A 90 15.63 -6.71 4.48
C LEU A 90 14.21 -6.90 3.99
N PHE A 91 13.91 -6.35 2.83
CA PHE A 91 12.61 -6.54 2.17
C PHE A 91 12.79 -7.65 1.14
N TRP A 92 11.89 -8.65 1.15
CA TRP A 92 11.97 -9.76 0.20
C TRP A 92 10.65 -9.88 -0.55
N PHE A 93 10.74 -10.41 -1.75
CA PHE A 93 9.57 -10.61 -2.62
C PHE A 93 9.82 -11.80 -3.54
N MET A 94 8.73 -12.40 -4.01
CA MET A 94 8.81 -13.52 -4.93
C MET A 94 8.35 -13.05 -6.31
N LEU A 95 9.13 -13.36 -7.32
CA LEU A 95 8.82 -12.98 -8.70
C LEU A 95 9.15 -14.18 -9.59
N ASP A 96 8.09 -14.76 -10.18
CA ASP A 96 8.23 -15.91 -11.08
C ASP A 96 9.08 -17.04 -10.46
N GLY A 97 8.79 -17.32 -9.19
CA GLY A 97 9.48 -18.40 -8.48
C GLY A 97 10.85 -18.03 -7.96
N GLN A 98 11.31 -16.82 -8.20
CA GLN A 98 12.61 -16.34 -7.76
C GLN A 98 12.44 -15.36 -6.61
N ARG A 99 13.27 -15.52 -5.57
CA ARG A 99 13.23 -14.61 -4.43
C ARG A 99 14.17 -13.42 -4.66
N GLY A 100 13.63 -12.22 -4.52
CA GLY A 100 14.42 -11.00 -4.57
C GLY A 100 14.55 -10.40 -3.19
N GLU A 101 15.61 -9.63 -2.95
CA GLU A 101 15.86 -8.99 -1.66
C GLU A 101 16.41 -7.59 -1.88
N ILE A 102 15.94 -6.66 -1.06
CA ILE A 102 16.37 -5.26 -1.06
C ILE A 102 16.54 -4.83 0.40
N GLU A 103 17.63 -4.14 0.71
CA GLU A 103 17.78 -3.51 2.02
C GLU A 103 17.38 -2.05 1.91
N SER A 104 16.75 -1.53 2.96
CA SER A 104 16.35 -0.12 3.00
C SER A 104 16.35 0.38 4.43
N TYR A 105 16.41 1.70 4.57
CA TYR A 105 16.40 2.38 5.86
C TYR A 105 15.11 3.17 6.03
N GLY A 106 14.66 3.27 7.28
CA GLY A 106 13.62 4.19 7.68
C GLY A 106 14.09 4.96 8.90
N CYS A 107 13.78 6.24 8.93
CA CYS A 107 14.25 7.12 10.00
C CYS A 107 13.13 8.04 10.48
N THR A 108 13.10 8.31 11.77
CA THR A 108 12.10 9.20 12.37
C THR A 108 12.71 9.96 13.52
N ASN A 109 12.36 11.24 13.66
CA ASN A 109 12.72 12.02 14.83
C ASN A 109 11.93 11.50 16.03
N ALA A 110 12.61 10.88 16.99
CA ALA A 110 11.96 10.30 18.17
C ALA A 110 11.88 11.29 19.31
N VAL A 111 12.92 12.10 19.51
CA VAL A 111 12.94 13.20 20.48
C VAL A 111 13.39 14.43 19.71
N TYR A 112 12.59 15.48 19.77
CA TYR A 112 12.84 16.67 18.94
C TYR A 112 12.34 17.92 19.66
N LYS A 113 12.81 19.06 19.19
CA LYS A 113 12.36 20.34 19.72
C LYS A 113 11.10 20.79 18.97
N SER A 114 10.07 21.12 19.73
CA SER A 114 8.85 21.71 19.21
C SER A 114 8.72 23.13 19.75
N LYS A 115 7.69 23.84 19.33
CA LYS A 115 7.46 25.19 19.85
C LYS A 115 7.07 25.18 21.34
N TYR A 116 6.74 24.03 21.86
CA TYR A 116 6.37 23.88 23.30
C TYR A 116 7.50 23.28 24.12
N GLY A 117 8.69 23.15 23.57
CA GLY A 117 9.84 22.54 24.24
C GLY A 117 10.20 21.22 23.59
N MET A 118 10.81 20.32 24.37
CA MET A 118 11.18 19.00 23.85
C MET A 118 9.96 18.09 23.81
N SER A 119 9.83 17.36 22.72
CA SER A 119 8.71 16.44 22.50
C SER A 119 9.22 15.05 22.14
N THR A 120 8.43 14.03 22.44
CA THR A 120 8.75 12.64 22.15
C THR A 120 7.67 12.06 21.22
N ASP A 121 8.08 11.36 20.18
CA ASP A 121 7.18 10.63 19.33
C ASP A 121 7.24 9.15 19.71
N GLY A 122 6.25 8.70 20.47
CA GLY A 122 6.19 7.31 20.91
C GLY A 122 5.88 6.32 19.78
N GLU A 123 5.50 6.83 18.61
CA GLU A 123 5.20 6.00 17.44
C GLU A 123 6.40 5.93 16.48
N ALA A 124 7.56 6.50 16.86
CA ALA A 124 8.72 6.57 15.97
C ALA A 124 9.11 5.21 15.38
N PRO A 125 9.16 4.11 16.16
CA PRO A 125 9.54 2.83 15.56
C PRO A 125 8.58 2.37 14.46
N LYS A 126 7.28 2.57 14.65
CA LYS A 126 6.29 2.19 13.63
C LYS A 126 6.45 3.03 12.36
N LYS A 127 6.70 4.34 12.54
CA LYS A 127 6.88 5.26 11.42
C LYS A 127 8.15 4.92 10.64
N SER A 128 9.23 4.60 11.34
CA SER A 128 10.48 4.22 10.68
C SER A 128 10.33 2.93 9.89
N LEU A 129 9.63 1.94 10.46
CA LEU A 129 9.40 0.68 9.75
C LEU A 129 8.58 0.92 8.48
N THR A 130 7.50 1.68 8.58
CA THR A 130 6.67 2.01 7.41
C THR A 130 7.49 2.75 6.35
N ASP A 131 8.32 3.70 6.78
CA ASP A 131 9.21 4.45 5.88
C ASP A 131 10.16 3.51 5.15
N ALA A 132 10.76 2.55 5.87
CA ALA A 132 11.68 1.58 5.27
C ALA A 132 10.97 0.70 4.24
N ILE A 133 9.75 0.25 4.55
CA ILE A 133 8.96 -0.58 3.61
C ILE A 133 8.61 0.23 2.36
N LYS A 134 8.17 1.46 2.53
CA LYS A 134 7.85 2.33 1.39
C LYS A 134 9.07 2.57 0.51
N LYS A 135 10.23 2.77 1.14
CA LYS A 135 11.49 3.01 0.42
C LYS A 135 11.89 1.77 -0.39
N ALA A 136 11.75 0.58 0.19
CA ALA A 136 12.06 -0.66 -0.52
C ALA A 136 11.12 -0.84 -1.72
N LEU A 137 9.82 -0.63 -1.52
CA LEU A 137 8.85 -0.74 -2.60
C LEU A 137 9.13 0.29 -3.70
N SER A 138 9.56 1.51 -3.34
CA SER A 138 9.88 2.53 -4.33
C SER A 138 11.02 2.10 -5.25
N ALA A 139 11.95 1.30 -4.76
CA ALA A 139 13.04 0.79 -5.57
C ALA A 139 12.55 -0.18 -6.66
N LEU A 140 11.36 -0.74 -6.49
CA LEU A 140 10.72 -1.60 -7.49
C LEU A 140 9.77 -0.84 -8.40
N GLY A 141 9.64 0.46 -8.19
CA GLY A 141 8.79 1.33 -9.01
C GLY A 141 7.47 1.71 -8.38
N PHE A 142 7.14 1.17 -7.20
CA PHE A 142 5.87 1.49 -6.55
C PHE A 142 5.79 2.98 -6.27
N SER A 143 4.72 3.61 -6.78
CA SER A 143 4.46 5.04 -6.64
C SER A 143 5.59 5.91 -7.22
N ALA A 144 6.23 5.43 -8.28
CA ALA A 144 7.31 6.18 -8.92
C ALA A 144 6.88 7.57 -9.36
N ASP A 145 5.62 7.74 -9.77
CA ASP A 145 5.12 9.05 -10.18
C ASP A 145 5.20 10.08 -9.05
N VAL A 146 4.97 9.66 -7.81
CA VAL A 146 5.10 10.56 -6.64
C VAL A 146 6.59 10.87 -6.39
N PHE A 147 7.43 9.85 -6.38
CA PHE A 147 8.86 10.03 -6.10
C PHE A 147 9.57 10.82 -7.19
N LEU A 148 9.05 10.80 -8.42
CA LEU A 148 9.59 11.59 -9.52
C LEU A 148 9.03 13.01 -9.55
N GLY A 149 8.14 13.35 -8.61
CA GLY A 149 7.57 14.69 -8.52
C GLY A 149 6.44 14.95 -9.51
N MET A 150 5.92 13.92 -10.17
CA MET A 150 4.88 14.09 -11.19
C MET A 150 3.56 14.56 -10.58
N HIS A 151 3.33 14.26 -9.31
CA HIS A 151 2.11 14.71 -8.61
C HIS A 151 2.10 16.21 -8.31
N ASP A 152 3.22 16.90 -8.58
CA ASP A 152 3.27 18.36 -8.48
C ASP A 152 2.75 19.03 -9.75
N ASP A 153 2.48 18.28 -10.80
CA ASP A 153 1.99 18.78 -12.09
C ASP A 153 0.48 18.57 -12.18
N SER A 154 -0.29 19.65 -12.22
CA SER A 154 -1.76 19.56 -12.25
C SER A 154 -2.28 18.89 -13.51
N ASN A 155 -1.60 19.05 -14.65
CA ASN A 155 -1.99 18.39 -15.91
C ASN A 155 -1.84 16.88 -15.78
N TYR A 156 -0.74 16.44 -15.17
CA TYR A 156 -0.52 15.02 -14.92
C TYR A 156 -1.62 14.45 -14.03
N LEU A 157 -1.96 15.15 -12.94
CA LEU A 157 -2.98 14.68 -12.00
C LEU A 157 -4.36 14.60 -12.66
N GLU A 158 -4.69 15.56 -13.51
CA GLU A 158 -5.95 15.56 -14.23
C GLU A 158 -6.05 14.34 -15.13
N GLN A 159 -5.00 14.09 -15.91
CA GLN A 159 -4.96 12.94 -16.80
C GLN A 159 -5.00 11.62 -16.02
N LEU A 160 -4.24 11.53 -14.93
CA LEU A 160 -4.20 10.35 -14.08
C LEU A 160 -5.57 10.05 -13.49
N ASN A 161 -6.25 11.08 -12.98
CA ASN A 161 -7.58 10.90 -12.37
C ASN A 161 -8.60 10.43 -13.41
N GLU A 162 -8.50 10.93 -14.64
CA GLU A 162 -9.36 10.47 -15.73
C GLU A 162 -9.12 8.99 -16.05
N GLU A 163 -7.85 8.60 -16.15
CA GLU A 163 -7.47 7.21 -16.43
C GLU A 163 -7.98 6.27 -15.34
N LEU A 164 -7.80 6.66 -14.07
CA LEU A 164 -8.25 5.85 -12.94
C LEU A 164 -9.77 5.74 -12.89
N ALA A 165 -10.48 6.83 -13.22
CA ALA A 165 -11.94 6.81 -13.27
C ALA A 165 -12.43 5.83 -14.33
N ILE A 166 -11.79 5.80 -15.49
CA ILE A 166 -12.13 4.88 -16.56
C ILE A 166 -11.88 3.44 -16.13
N GLU A 167 -10.73 3.17 -15.52
CA GLU A 167 -10.40 1.83 -15.04
C GLU A 167 -11.43 1.34 -14.02
N ARG A 168 -11.82 2.19 -13.07
CA ARG A 168 -12.83 1.83 -12.06
C ARG A 168 -14.18 1.54 -12.69
N ALA A 169 -14.57 2.30 -13.71
CA ALA A 169 -15.82 2.10 -14.40
C ALA A 169 -15.83 0.77 -15.16
N GLU A 170 -14.73 0.45 -15.84
CA GLU A 170 -14.57 -0.82 -16.56
C GLU A 170 -14.61 -2.00 -15.60
N ASP A 171 -13.92 -1.90 -14.47
CA ASP A 171 -13.91 -2.95 -13.47
C ASP A 171 -15.29 -3.17 -12.87
N LYS A 172 -16.04 -2.09 -12.65
CA LYS A 172 -17.40 -2.15 -12.13
C LYS A 172 -18.32 -2.86 -13.13
N GLU A 173 -18.22 -2.52 -14.42
CA GLU A 173 -18.99 -3.16 -15.47
C GLU A 173 -18.67 -4.65 -15.56
N ALA A 174 -17.40 -5.00 -15.52
CA ALA A 174 -16.97 -6.39 -15.58
C ALA A 174 -17.52 -7.19 -14.39
N GLU A 175 -17.52 -6.61 -13.20
CA GLU A 175 -18.04 -7.25 -12.00
C GLU A 175 -19.56 -7.44 -12.11
N ILE A 176 -20.28 -6.44 -12.61
CA ILE A 176 -21.74 -6.54 -12.82
C ILE A 176 -22.04 -7.66 -13.79
N GLU A 177 -21.32 -7.75 -14.90
CA GLU A 177 -21.51 -8.79 -15.91
C GLU A 177 -21.25 -10.17 -15.31
N LYS A 178 -20.19 -10.30 -14.51
CA LYS A 178 -19.87 -11.56 -13.84
C LYS A 178 -20.99 -11.98 -12.90
N GLN A 179 -21.51 -11.06 -12.10
CA GLN A 179 -22.61 -11.34 -11.17
C GLN A 179 -23.87 -11.76 -11.91
N LYS A 180 -24.18 -11.11 -13.04
CA LYS A 180 -25.34 -11.47 -13.88
C LYS A 180 -25.18 -12.89 -14.42
N ALA A 181 -23.99 -13.25 -14.90
CA ALA A 181 -23.72 -14.58 -15.44
C ALA A 181 -23.87 -15.65 -14.35
N GLU A 182 -23.35 -15.40 -13.14
CA GLU A 182 -23.44 -16.32 -12.02
C GLU A 182 -24.92 -16.51 -11.59
N ARG A 183 -25.68 -15.42 -11.57
CA ARG A 183 -27.10 -15.49 -11.23
C ARG A 183 -27.88 -16.33 -12.26
N LEU A 184 -27.60 -16.10 -13.52
CA LEU A 184 -28.27 -16.87 -14.60
C LEU A 184 -27.96 -18.35 -14.47
N GLU A 185 -26.70 -18.69 -14.21
CA GLU A 185 -26.28 -20.08 -14.03
C GLU A 185 -27.00 -20.72 -12.84
N PHE A 186 -27.10 -19.98 -11.73
CA PHE A 186 -27.82 -20.44 -10.54
C PHE A 186 -29.31 -20.70 -10.85
N LEU A 187 -29.95 -19.79 -11.59
CA LEU A 187 -31.35 -19.93 -11.96
C LEU A 187 -31.56 -21.16 -12.85
N LYS A 188 -30.69 -21.37 -13.83
CA LYS A 188 -30.76 -22.55 -14.70
C LYS A 188 -30.62 -23.83 -13.88
N SER A 189 -29.65 -23.87 -12.96
CA SER A 189 -29.41 -25.00 -12.09
C SER A 189 -30.66 -25.30 -11.23
N THR A 190 -31.26 -24.24 -10.67
CA THR A 190 -32.44 -24.35 -9.83
C THR A 190 -33.63 -24.91 -10.63
N ILE A 191 -33.85 -24.42 -11.86
CA ILE A 191 -34.93 -24.89 -12.71
C ILE A 191 -34.74 -26.37 -13.06
N GLU A 192 -33.50 -26.76 -13.39
CA GLU A 192 -33.19 -28.16 -13.67
C GLU A 192 -33.51 -29.06 -12.49
N THR A 193 -33.11 -28.60 -11.27
CA THR A 193 -33.38 -29.34 -10.04
C THR A 193 -34.89 -29.48 -9.81
N MET A 194 -35.64 -28.40 -9.98
CA MET A 194 -37.09 -28.42 -9.83
C MET A 194 -37.77 -29.36 -10.85
N ASN A 195 -37.29 -29.32 -12.09
CA ASN A 195 -37.85 -30.22 -13.14
C ASN A 195 -37.52 -31.67 -12.82
N SER A 196 -36.34 -31.97 -12.34
CA SER A 196 -35.98 -33.33 -11.91
C SER A 196 -36.83 -33.79 -10.76
N ALA A 197 -37.11 -32.94 -9.76
CA ALA A 197 -37.95 -33.28 -8.62
C ALA A 197 -39.40 -33.54 -9.08
N ALA A 198 -39.90 -32.73 -9.98
CA ALA A 198 -41.24 -32.91 -10.54
C ALA A 198 -41.34 -34.26 -11.27
N SER A 199 -40.34 -34.56 -12.09
CA SER A 199 -40.25 -35.83 -12.81
C SER A 199 -40.24 -37.03 -11.86
N MET A 200 -39.46 -36.96 -10.83
CA MET A 200 -39.35 -38.02 -9.83
C MET A 200 -40.66 -38.19 -9.05
N ASN A 201 -41.34 -37.11 -8.74
CA ASN A 201 -42.65 -37.15 -8.09
C ASN A 201 -43.69 -37.84 -8.99
N GLU A 202 -43.69 -37.58 -10.27
CA GLU A 202 -44.54 -38.24 -11.29
C GLU A 202 -44.23 -39.73 -11.36
N LEU A 203 -43.02 -40.08 -11.37
CA LEU A 203 -42.59 -41.48 -11.31
C LEU A 203 -43.00 -42.17 -10.04
N UNK A 204 -42.92 -41.65 -9.07
CA UNK A 204 -43.24 -42.12 -7.75
C UNK A 204 -44.75 -42.27 -7.59
N UNK A 205 -45.37 -41.46 -8.33
CA UNK A 205 -46.78 -41.50 -8.34
C UNK A 205 -47.27 -42.66 -9.17
N UNK A 206 -46.57 -42.89 -10.12
CA UNK A 206 -46.86 -44.00 -11.00
C UNK A 206 -46.51 -45.34 -10.36
N UNK A 207 -45.58 -45.33 -9.66
CA UNK A 207 -45.21 -46.49 -8.95
C UNK A 207 -46.05 -46.81 -7.74
N UNK A 208 -46.64 -45.99 -7.40
CA UNK A 208 -47.58 -46.14 -6.37
C UNK A 208 -48.95 -46.60 -6.80
N UNK A 209 -49.08 -46.41 -7.99
CA UNK A 209 -50.32 -46.77 -8.66
C UNK A 209 -50.33 -48.19 -9.18
N UNK A 210 -49.36 -48.69 -9.29
CA UNK A 210 -49.22 -50.01 -9.72
C UNK A 210 -49.23 -50.99 -8.63
#